data_629e3ba7139541c5d015bb96fffa6822
#
_entry.id   629e3ba7139541c5d015bb96fffa6822
#
_cell.length_a   1.000
_cell.length_b   1.000
_cell.length_c   1.000
_cell.angle_alpha   90.00
_cell.angle_beta   90.00
_cell.angle_gamma   90.00
#
_symmetry.space_group_name_H-M   'P 1'
#
loop_
_entity.id
_entity.type
_entity.pdbx_description
1 polymer ?
#
loop_
_entity_poly.entity_id
_entity_poly.type
_entity_poly.pdbx_seq_one_letter_code
_entity_poly.pdbx_strand_id
1 'polypeptide(L)'
;MSIGASLLRGVYRLSGVKKAFALPEEQLLKAIEKANRGRGFFMPTDHKAHYEKRMVNGFPCLIVRAESKPSQRSILFFFGGGMVIGSGKGDAAVLRKLCYGTGCDVWFPIYPLCTEHCITVSYDMAYACYRQMIALYSDGNVSTCGFSSGGALALGMAAHNNALGAPLSPPRHIVAVSPGEVPWNDEERARMQALNPRDVAIDYAFMAKGEALMRHGQDNVPEYMLSPSRGDYSGVGDIHFYYSTDEVLYGAWPEFEAACRQAAIPYTVTTRPGMVHCYCMLPYYKGAREDFAKVVEQLKK
;
A
#
# COMPACT_ATOMS: atom_id res chain seq x y z
N MET A 1 -13.36 -21.97 -3.98
CA MET A 1 -12.73 -21.29 -2.81
C MET A 1 -12.01 -22.34 -1.97
N SER A 2 -10.75 -22.09 -1.54
CA SER A 2 -10.06 -23.03 -0.66
C SER A 2 -10.61 -22.97 0.76
N ILE A 3 -10.52 -24.08 1.53
CA ILE A 3 -10.95 -24.14 2.93
C ILE A 3 -10.30 -23.00 3.75
N GLY A 4 -9.01 -22.74 3.54
CA GLY A 4 -8.30 -21.66 4.24
C GLY A 4 -8.83 -20.27 3.92
N ALA A 5 -9.21 -19.98 2.68
CA ALA A 5 -9.82 -18.71 2.29
C ALA A 5 -11.21 -18.54 2.93
N SER A 6 -12.03 -19.62 2.96
CA SER A 6 -13.34 -19.60 3.60
C SER A 6 -13.23 -19.34 5.10
N LEU A 7 -12.26 -19.97 5.76
CA LEU A 7 -12.01 -19.77 7.20
C LEU A 7 -11.59 -18.32 7.49
N LEU A 8 -10.68 -17.77 6.70
CA LEU A 8 -10.22 -16.38 6.85
C LEU A 8 -11.35 -15.39 6.62
N ARG A 9 -12.21 -15.61 5.61
CA ARG A 9 -13.43 -14.80 5.42
C ARG A 9 -14.36 -14.86 6.63
N GLY A 10 -14.50 -16.04 7.26
CA GLY A 10 -15.26 -16.20 8.50
C GLY A 10 -14.68 -15.36 9.65
N VAL A 11 -13.36 -15.39 9.82
CA VAL A 11 -12.67 -14.56 10.83
C VAL A 11 -12.91 -13.07 10.58
N TYR A 12 -12.79 -12.60 9.35
CA TYR A 12 -13.07 -11.19 9.01
C TYR A 12 -14.53 -10.79 9.30
N ARG A 13 -15.52 -11.65 8.98
CA ARG A 13 -16.92 -11.39 9.31
C ARG A 13 -17.16 -11.28 10.82
N LEU A 14 -16.50 -12.13 11.60
CA LEU A 14 -16.63 -12.13 13.07
C LEU A 14 -15.86 -10.99 13.74
N SER A 15 -14.77 -10.52 13.13
CA SER A 15 -13.94 -9.43 13.68
C SER A 15 -14.67 -8.08 13.76
N GLY A 16 -15.72 -7.89 12.94
CA GLY A 16 -16.45 -6.63 12.86
C GLY A 16 -15.70 -5.48 12.16
N VAL A 17 -14.54 -5.74 11.56
CA VAL A 17 -13.72 -4.69 10.91
C VAL A 17 -14.49 -3.93 9.83
N LYS A 18 -15.23 -4.64 8.97
CA LYS A 18 -16.09 -4.00 7.96
C LYS A 18 -17.13 -3.09 8.59
N LYS A 19 -17.77 -3.54 9.68
CA LYS A 19 -18.78 -2.74 10.39
C LYS A 19 -18.19 -1.46 10.96
N ALA A 20 -16.93 -1.49 11.41
CA ALA A 20 -16.24 -0.30 11.91
C ALA A 20 -16.11 0.78 10.82
N PHE A 21 -15.83 0.42 9.57
CA PHE A 21 -15.78 1.37 8.45
C PHE A 21 -17.14 1.99 8.11
N ALA A 22 -18.25 1.30 8.40
CA ALA A 22 -19.60 1.81 8.18
C ALA A 22 -20.11 2.75 9.29
N LEU A 23 -19.42 2.83 10.44
CA LEU A 23 -19.83 3.68 11.57
C LEU A 23 -19.95 5.16 11.19
N PRO A 24 -20.83 5.93 11.86
CA PRO A 24 -20.80 7.39 11.81
C PRO A 24 -19.41 7.94 12.15
N GLU A 25 -19.06 9.09 11.61
CA GLU A 25 -17.68 9.64 11.67
C GLU A 25 -17.10 9.68 13.09
N GLU A 26 -17.84 10.22 14.07
CA GLU A 26 -17.37 10.30 15.47
C GLU A 26 -17.04 8.91 16.05
N GLN A 27 -17.89 7.90 15.76
CA GLN A 27 -17.67 6.54 16.24
C GLN A 27 -16.53 5.86 15.48
N LEU A 28 -16.39 6.16 14.21
CA LEU A 28 -15.27 5.70 13.37
C LEU A 28 -13.94 6.24 13.93
N LEU A 29 -13.84 7.52 14.22
CA LEU A 29 -12.64 8.13 14.81
C LEU A 29 -12.27 7.49 16.15
N LYS A 30 -13.23 7.22 17.03
CA LYS A 30 -13.01 6.49 18.30
C LYS A 30 -12.52 5.05 18.05
N ALA A 31 -13.07 4.38 17.03
CA ALA A 31 -12.64 3.04 16.65
C ALA A 31 -11.22 3.04 16.08
N ILE A 32 -10.87 4.02 15.26
CA ILE A 32 -9.52 4.24 14.72
C ILE A 32 -8.52 4.50 15.85
N GLU A 33 -8.83 5.42 16.77
CA GLU A 33 -7.99 5.71 17.94
C GLU A 33 -7.72 4.42 18.74
N LYS A 34 -8.77 3.65 19.03
CA LYS A 34 -8.64 2.37 19.74
C LYS A 34 -7.76 1.39 18.96
N ALA A 35 -7.92 1.29 17.65
CA ALA A 35 -7.14 0.39 16.78
C ALA A 35 -5.66 0.82 16.71
N ASN A 36 -5.36 2.10 16.84
CA ASN A 36 -4.00 2.63 16.82
C ASN A 36 -3.24 2.49 18.15
N ARG A 37 -3.89 2.08 19.23
CA ARG A 37 -3.20 1.87 20.52
C ARG A 37 -2.11 0.79 20.38
N GLY A 38 -0.86 1.19 20.61
CA GLY A 38 0.32 0.31 20.49
C GLY A 38 0.77 0.02 19.06
N ARG A 39 0.27 0.80 18.07
CA ARG A 39 0.76 0.84 16.69
C ARG A 39 1.76 1.96 16.48
N GLY A 40 2.43 1.96 15.34
CA GLY A 40 3.44 2.92 14.97
C GLY A 40 4.82 2.30 14.82
N PHE A 41 5.86 3.07 15.07
CA PHE A 41 7.22 2.58 14.95
C PHE A 41 7.53 1.48 15.99
N PHE A 42 8.07 0.38 15.50
CA PHE A 42 8.57 -0.71 16.33
C PHE A 42 9.94 -1.14 15.82
N MET A 43 10.95 -1.09 16.69
CA MET A 43 12.27 -1.67 16.41
C MET A 43 12.26 -3.16 16.78
N PRO A 44 12.43 -4.07 15.81
CA PRO A 44 12.54 -5.49 16.13
C PRO A 44 13.77 -5.76 17.00
N THR A 45 13.60 -6.60 18.01
CA THR A 45 14.68 -6.98 18.93
C THR A 45 15.26 -8.37 18.63
N ASP A 46 14.69 -9.05 17.63
CA ASP A 46 15.22 -10.32 17.17
C ASP A 46 16.47 -10.11 16.29
N HIS A 47 17.34 -11.10 16.24
CA HIS A 47 18.58 -11.08 15.44
C HIS A 47 18.38 -11.71 14.05
N LYS A 48 17.15 -11.68 13.51
CA LYS A 48 16.82 -12.32 12.24
C LYS A 48 17.12 -11.47 11.01
N ALA A 49 17.50 -10.23 11.19
CA ALA A 49 17.95 -9.30 10.15
C ALA A 49 18.74 -8.15 10.80
N HIS A 50 19.36 -7.32 9.99
CA HIS A 50 19.93 -6.06 10.44
C HIS A 50 18.85 -4.99 10.35
N TYR A 51 18.63 -4.26 11.44
CA TYR A 51 17.62 -3.23 11.56
C TYR A 51 18.27 -1.88 11.83
N GLU A 52 17.88 -0.87 11.07
CA GLU A 52 18.32 0.51 11.27
C GLU A 52 17.08 1.40 11.39
N LYS A 53 17.06 2.32 12.37
CA LYS A 53 16.09 3.41 12.44
C LYS A 53 16.70 4.63 11.80
N ARG A 54 15.97 5.23 10.87
CA ARG A 54 16.31 6.51 10.27
C ARG A 54 15.16 7.51 10.47
N MET A 55 15.47 8.75 10.76
CA MET A 55 14.48 9.81 10.80
C MET A 55 14.45 10.51 9.43
N VAL A 56 13.28 10.67 8.86
CA VAL A 56 13.05 11.34 7.56
C VAL A 56 11.89 12.32 7.74
N ASN A 57 12.13 13.60 7.51
CA ASN A 57 11.15 14.67 7.72
C ASN A 57 10.47 14.63 9.11
N GLY A 58 11.21 14.26 10.17
CA GLY A 58 10.68 14.15 11.52
C GLY A 58 9.98 12.83 11.86
N PHE A 59 9.81 11.92 10.89
CA PHE A 59 9.14 10.63 11.07
C PHE A 59 10.12 9.45 10.97
N PRO A 60 9.89 8.35 11.70
CA PRO A 60 10.80 7.21 11.68
C PRO A 60 10.59 6.35 10.41
N CYS A 61 11.70 5.87 9.87
CA CYS A 61 11.76 4.86 8.83
C CYS A 61 12.58 3.66 9.35
N LEU A 62 12.03 2.45 9.28
CA LEU A 62 12.76 1.22 9.58
C LEU A 62 13.42 0.71 8.30
N ILE A 63 14.71 0.43 8.34
CA ILE A 63 15.44 -0.21 7.24
C ILE A 63 15.78 -1.63 7.68
N VAL A 64 15.43 -2.61 6.84
CA VAL A 64 15.68 -4.04 7.07
C VAL A 64 16.65 -4.54 6.02
N ARG A 65 17.76 -5.14 6.45
CA ARG A 65 18.80 -5.70 5.59
C ARG A 65 19.07 -7.15 5.95
N ALA A 66 19.39 -7.96 4.96
CA ALA A 66 19.87 -9.33 5.19
C ALA A 66 21.29 -9.35 5.77
N GLU A 67 22.12 -8.39 5.37
CA GLU A 67 23.51 -8.24 5.79
C GLU A 67 23.77 -6.86 6.41
N SER A 68 24.91 -6.69 7.07
CA SER A 68 25.31 -5.41 7.69
C SER A 68 25.60 -4.31 6.67
N LYS A 69 26.00 -4.67 5.46
CA LYS A 69 26.23 -3.74 4.34
C LYS A 69 24.96 -3.58 3.50
N PRO A 70 24.72 -2.39 2.93
CA PRO A 70 23.62 -2.19 1.99
C PRO A 70 23.73 -3.14 0.79
N SER A 71 22.59 -3.66 0.33
CA SER A 71 22.50 -4.39 -0.94
C SER A 71 22.62 -3.43 -2.14
N GLN A 72 22.65 -3.97 -3.35
CA GLN A 72 22.65 -3.13 -4.55
C GLN A 72 21.28 -2.58 -4.92
N ARG A 73 20.20 -3.19 -4.41
CA ARG A 73 18.81 -2.87 -4.74
C ARG A 73 17.98 -2.69 -3.48
N SER A 74 16.93 -1.91 -3.60
CA SER A 74 16.07 -1.62 -2.46
C SER A 74 14.59 -1.54 -2.84
N ILE A 75 13.75 -1.76 -1.83
CA ILE A 75 12.30 -1.69 -1.93
C ILE A 75 11.81 -0.66 -0.92
N LEU A 76 11.08 0.34 -1.38
CA LEU A 76 10.30 1.23 -0.52
C LEU A 76 8.94 0.57 -0.29
N PHE A 77 8.72 0.05 0.92
CA PHE A 77 7.52 -0.71 1.25
C PHE A 77 6.58 0.07 2.15
N PHE A 78 5.30 0.13 1.77
CA PHE A 78 4.26 0.87 2.49
C PHE A 78 3.21 -0.08 3.07
N PHE A 79 2.90 0.11 4.37
CA PHE A 79 1.80 -0.60 5.01
C PHE A 79 0.44 -0.06 4.59
N GLY A 80 -0.61 -0.85 4.78
CA GLY A 80 -1.99 -0.46 4.58
C GLY A 80 -2.64 0.07 5.86
N GLY A 81 -3.88 0.51 5.75
CA GLY A 81 -4.64 1.00 6.88
C GLY A 81 -5.52 2.20 6.54
N GLY A 82 -5.85 2.43 5.26
CA GLY A 82 -6.70 3.53 4.81
C GLY A 82 -6.14 4.92 5.12
N MET A 83 -4.83 5.05 5.27
CA MET A 83 -4.13 6.25 5.73
C MET A 83 -4.45 6.67 7.18
N VAL A 84 -5.20 5.86 7.93
CA VAL A 84 -5.68 6.21 9.28
C VAL A 84 -5.29 5.18 10.35
N ILE A 85 -4.90 3.96 9.94
CA ILE A 85 -4.38 2.92 10.85
C ILE A 85 -2.89 2.75 10.63
N GLY A 86 -2.11 2.87 11.71
CA GLY A 86 -0.66 2.77 11.68
C GLY A 86 -0.13 1.34 11.53
N SER A 87 1.18 1.25 11.26
CA SER A 87 1.91 -0.02 11.18
C SER A 87 1.81 -0.82 12.48
N GLY A 88 1.96 -2.13 12.39
CA GLY A 88 1.91 -3.03 13.52
C GLY A 88 3.16 -3.91 13.62
N LYS A 89 3.36 -4.56 14.77
CA LYS A 89 4.50 -5.48 15.00
C LYS A 89 4.56 -6.63 13.97
N GLY A 90 3.42 -7.02 13.41
CA GLY A 90 3.34 -8.07 12.39
C GLY A 90 4.03 -7.73 11.08
N ASP A 91 4.16 -6.44 10.74
CA ASP A 91 4.77 -5.99 9.49
C ASP A 91 6.24 -6.43 9.39
N ALA A 92 6.97 -6.50 10.51
CA ALA A 92 8.36 -6.95 10.54
C ALA A 92 8.57 -8.34 9.90
N ALA A 93 7.59 -9.23 10.00
CA ALA A 93 7.66 -10.55 9.36
C ALA A 93 7.55 -10.46 7.83
N VAL A 94 6.72 -9.57 7.31
CA VAL A 94 6.58 -9.31 5.88
C VAL A 94 7.86 -8.67 5.34
N LEU A 95 8.37 -7.65 6.04
CA LEU A 95 9.62 -6.96 5.65
C LEU A 95 10.80 -7.94 5.52
N ARG A 96 10.97 -8.85 6.51
CA ARG A 96 12.01 -9.88 6.44
C ARG A 96 11.82 -10.84 5.27
N LYS A 97 10.58 -11.28 5.03
CA LYS A 97 10.28 -12.16 3.88
C LYS A 97 10.59 -11.50 2.54
N LEU A 98 10.28 -10.21 2.40
CA LEU A 98 10.66 -9.44 1.22
C LEU A 98 12.17 -9.31 1.13
N CYS A 99 12.84 -8.86 2.20
CA CYS A 99 14.29 -8.69 2.24
C CYS A 99 15.04 -9.96 1.83
N TYR A 100 14.77 -11.09 2.49
CA TYR A 100 15.45 -12.36 2.19
C TYR A 100 15.02 -12.97 0.85
N GLY A 101 13.75 -12.84 0.48
CA GLY A 101 13.24 -13.40 -0.77
C GLY A 101 13.77 -12.69 -2.01
N THR A 102 13.99 -11.37 -1.92
CA THR A 102 14.45 -10.55 -3.04
C THR A 102 15.94 -10.27 -3.02
N GLY A 103 16.60 -10.35 -1.85
CA GLY A 103 17.96 -9.87 -1.64
C GLY A 103 18.08 -8.35 -1.64
N CYS A 104 16.96 -7.62 -1.55
CA CYS A 104 16.92 -6.16 -1.51
C CYS A 104 16.86 -5.66 -0.07
N ASP A 105 17.42 -4.48 0.20
CA ASP A 105 17.12 -3.74 1.41
C ASP A 105 15.67 -3.25 1.38
N VAL A 106 14.97 -3.31 2.50
CA VAL A 106 13.58 -2.85 2.59
C VAL A 106 13.50 -1.62 3.48
N TRP A 107 13.07 -0.51 2.91
CA TRP A 107 12.78 0.73 3.62
C TRP A 107 11.30 0.79 3.95
N PHE A 108 10.99 0.98 5.21
CA PHE A 108 9.62 0.97 5.74
C PHE A 108 9.32 2.27 6.47
N PRO A 109 8.88 3.32 5.74
CA PRO A 109 8.49 4.58 6.36
C PRO A 109 7.25 4.39 7.22
N ILE A 110 7.31 4.87 8.46
CA ILE A 110 6.15 5.01 9.33
C ILE A 110 5.55 6.37 9.03
N TYR A 111 4.90 6.45 7.89
CA TYR A 111 4.35 7.71 7.39
C TYR A 111 3.25 8.25 8.31
N PRO A 112 3.12 9.60 8.43
CA PRO A 112 2.09 10.23 9.25
C PRO A 112 0.69 9.84 8.79
N LEU A 113 -0.23 9.69 9.75
CA LEU A 113 -1.59 9.28 9.47
C LEU A 113 -2.51 10.48 9.23
N CYS A 114 -3.53 10.28 8.41
CA CYS A 114 -4.49 11.32 8.05
C CYS A 114 -5.51 11.62 9.15
N THR A 115 -5.42 10.97 10.30
CA THR A 115 -6.07 11.40 11.54
C THR A 115 -5.44 12.66 12.17
N GLU A 116 -4.18 12.95 11.84
CA GLU A 116 -3.40 14.05 12.41
C GLU A 116 -2.83 15.00 11.35
N HIS A 117 -2.71 14.54 10.11
CA HIS A 117 -2.05 15.26 9.02
C HIS A 117 -2.80 15.13 7.70
N CYS A 118 -2.67 16.11 6.82
CA CYS A 118 -3.09 15.95 5.43
C CYS A 118 -2.24 14.87 4.74
N ILE A 119 -2.80 14.17 3.76
CA ILE A 119 -2.11 13.15 2.97
C ILE A 119 -0.83 13.67 2.31
N THR A 120 -0.75 14.97 2.01
CA THR A 120 0.44 15.62 1.46
C THR A 120 1.67 15.41 2.34
N VAL A 121 1.52 15.44 3.68
CA VAL A 121 2.62 15.22 4.63
C VAL A 121 3.12 13.77 4.56
N SER A 122 2.21 12.81 4.32
CA SER A 122 2.59 11.40 4.10
C SER A 122 3.37 11.23 2.80
N TYR A 123 2.96 11.90 1.73
CA TYR A 123 3.68 11.92 0.45
C TYR A 123 5.05 12.58 0.59
N ASP A 124 5.16 13.72 1.27
CA ASP A 124 6.42 14.42 1.51
C ASP A 124 7.45 13.53 2.22
N MET A 125 7.01 12.82 3.25
CA MET A 125 7.87 11.86 3.98
C MET A 125 8.27 10.68 3.10
N ALA A 126 7.29 10.06 2.42
CA ALA A 126 7.53 8.92 1.54
C ALA A 126 8.49 9.28 0.38
N TYR A 127 8.28 10.44 -0.23
CA TYR A 127 9.13 10.93 -1.32
C TYR A 127 10.53 11.34 -0.84
N ALA A 128 10.66 11.86 0.38
CA ALA A 128 11.96 12.10 0.99
C ALA A 128 12.74 10.79 1.25
N CYS A 129 12.05 9.71 1.64
CA CYS A 129 12.66 8.37 1.69
C CYS A 129 13.11 7.94 0.30
N TYR A 130 12.24 8.05 -0.71
CA TYR A 130 12.54 7.68 -2.10
C TYR A 130 13.78 8.40 -2.62
N ARG A 131 13.88 9.72 -2.42
CA ARG A 131 15.04 10.54 -2.82
C ARG A 131 16.33 10.06 -2.14
N GLN A 132 16.31 9.74 -0.84
CA GLN A 132 17.46 9.19 -0.14
C GLN A 132 17.86 7.82 -0.70
N MET A 133 16.87 7.00 -1.07
CA MET A 133 17.13 5.70 -1.68
C MET A 133 17.77 5.82 -3.07
N ILE A 134 17.28 6.69 -3.94
CA ILE A 134 17.91 6.93 -5.25
C ILE A 134 19.38 7.36 -5.09
N ALA A 135 19.66 8.25 -4.13
CA ALA A 135 21.04 8.67 -3.86
C ALA A 135 21.93 7.53 -3.33
N LEU A 136 21.36 6.55 -2.61
CA LEU A 136 22.12 5.46 -1.98
C LEU A 136 22.28 4.24 -2.89
N TYR A 137 21.24 3.86 -3.65
CA TYR A 137 21.20 2.62 -4.43
C TYR A 137 21.38 2.83 -5.93
N SER A 138 21.58 4.07 -6.38
CA SER A 138 21.67 4.47 -7.78
C SER A 138 20.39 4.29 -8.59
N ASP A 139 20.38 4.87 -9.76
CA ASP A 139 19.26 4.84 -10.69
C ASP A 139 18.90 3.43 -11.13
N GLY A 140 17.60 3.17 -11.24
CA GLY A 140 17.06 1.87 -11.68
C GLY A 140 17.18 0.74 -10.65
N ASN A 141 17.61 1.01 -9.40
CA ASN A 141 17.76 0.01 -8.35
C ASN A 141 16.74 0.14 -7.21
N VAL A 142 15.77 1.03 -7.36
CA VAL A 142 14.70 1.26 -6.37
C VAL A 142 13.36 0.81 -6.92
N SER A 143 12.68 -0.05 -6.20
CA SER A 143 11.30 -0.46 -6.47
C SER A 143 10.38 0.00 -5.36
N THR A 144 9.07 0.13 -5.65
CA THR A 144 8.07 0.44 -4.63
C THR A 144 7.09 -0.72 -4.48
N CYS A 145 6.65 -0.97 -3.26
CA CYS A 145 5.67 -2.01 -2.96
C CYS A 145 4.78 -1.58 -1.81
N GLY A 146 3.53 -1.98 -1.84
CA GLY A 146 2.62 -1.72 -0.73
C GLY A 146 1.30 -2.43 -0.88
N PHE A 147 0.48 -2.35 0.18
CA PHE A 147 -0.84 -2.96 0.19
C PHE A 147 -1.91 -1.98 0.69
N SER A 148 -3.14 -2.07 0.15
CA SER A 148 -4.24 -1.16 0.45
C SER A 148 -3.82 0.31 0.20
N SER A 149 -4.02 1.22 1.14
CA SER A 149 -3.51 2.60 1.06
C SER A 149 -1.99 2.68 0.84
N GLY A 150 -1.22 1.71 1.34
CA GLY A 150 0.21 1.60 1.02
C GLY A 150 0.48 1.22 -0.43
N GLY A 151 -0.40 0.44 -1.06
CA GLY A 151 -0.36 0.18 -2.51
C GLY A 151 -0.63 1.45 -3.32
N ALA A 152 -1.56 2.29 -2.85
CA ALA A 152 -1.79 3.62 -3.40
C ALA A 152 -0.54 4.51 -3.32
N LEU A 153 0.12 4.56 -2.14
CA LEU A 153 1.38 5.29 -1.99
C LEU A 153 2.50 4.75 -2.87
N ALA A 154 2.59 3.42 -3.05
CA ALA A 154 3.60 2.80 -3.92
C ALA A 154 3.46 3.26 -5.37
N LEU A 155 2.24 3.32 -5.88
CA LEU A 155 1.89 3.93 -7.18
C LEU A 155 2.14 5.43 -7.17
N GLY A 156 1.71 6.08 -6.09
CA GLY A 156 1.80 7.51 -5.90
C GLY A 156 3.22 8.07 -5.96
N MET A 157 4.26 7.27 -5.68
CA MET A 157 5.65 7.74 -5.78
C MET A 157 6.03 8.11 -7.21
N ALA A 158 5.62 7.31 -8.19
CA ALA A 158 5.84 7.62 -9.60
C ALA A 158 5.03 8.85 -10.04
N ALA A 159 3.74 8.87 -9.72
CA ALA A 159 2.86 9.98 -10.05
C ALA A 159 3.34 11.30 -9.43
N HIS A 160 3.80 11.26 -8.18
CA HIS A 160 4.34 12.45 -7.49
C HIS A 160 5.64 12.93 -8.12
N ASN A 161 6.56 12.01 -8.44
CA ASN A 161 7.79 12.35 -9.14
C ASN A 161 7.51 13.04 -10.49
N ASN A 162 6.58 12.48 -11.26
CA ASN A 162 6.22 13.05 -12.57
C ASN A 162 5.51 14.39 -12.42
N ALA A 163 4.63 14.57 -11.43
CA ALA A 163 4.01 15.86 -11.12
C ALA A 163 5.01 16.95 -10.71
N LEU A 164 6.18 16.56 -10.19
CA LEU A 164 7.30 17.47 -9.88
C LEU A 164 8.26 17.69 -11.06
N GLY A 165 7.95 17.21 -12.27
CA GLY A 165 8.79 17.29 -13.45
C GLY A 165 9.85 16.19 -13.54
N ALA A 166 9.61 15.04 -12.90
CA ALA A 166 10.45 13.84 -12.91
C ALA A 166 11.93 14.10 -12.52
N PRO A 167 12.20 14.75 -11.37
CA PRO A 167 13.56 15.08 -10.96
C PRO A 167 14.38 13.85 -10.50
N LEU A 168 13.73 12.70 -10.28
CA LEU A 168 14.36 11.46 -9.87
C LEU A 168 14.05 10.36 -10.90
N SER A 169 14.91 9.35 -10.96
CA SER A 169 14.62 8.16 -11.74
C SER A 169 13.33 7.49 -11.21
N PRO A 170 12.41 7.05 -12.08
CA PRO A 170 11.17 6.40 -11.66
C PRO A 170 11.45 5.03 -11.01
N PRO A 171 10.49 4.48 -10.27
CA PRO A 171 10.61 3.13 -9.73
C PRO A 171 10.85 2.09 -10.83
N ARG A 172 11.77 1.16 -10.57
CA ARG A 172 12.03 0.03 -11.47
C ARG A 172 10.81 -0.86 -11.61
N HIS A 173 10.26 -1.29 -10.48
CA HIS A 173 9.05 -2.10 -10.38
C HIS A 173 8.12 -1.47 -9.35
N ILE A 174 6.83 -1.50 -9.63
CA ILE A 174 5.80 -1.17 -8.65
C ILE A 174 4.95 -2.42 -8.41
N VAL A 175 4.83 -2.86 -7.15
CA VAL A 175 3.91 -3.92 -6.77
C VAL A 175 2.83 -3.36 -5.86
N ALA A 176 1.61 -3.27 -6.37
CA ALA A 176 0.47 -2.71 -5.67
C ALA A 176 -0.55 -3.82 -5.34
N VAL A 177 -0.66 -4.15 -4.06
CA VAL A 177 -1.60 -5.18 -3.58
C VAL A 177 -2.87 -4.52 -3.09
N SER A 178 -3.99 -4.79 -3.75
CA SER A 178 -5.29 -4.20 -3.44
C SER A 178 -5.21 -2.68 -3.23
N PRO A 179 -4.56 -1.91 -4.14
CA PRO A 179 -4.40 -0.49 -3.94
C PRO A 179 -5.76 0.18 -3.79
N GLY A 180 -5.83 1.10 -2.82
CA GLY A 180 -7.02 1.88 -2.55
C GLY A 180 -6.98 3.21 -3.27
N GLU A 181 -8.17 3.71 -3.67
CA GLU A 181 -8.33 5.10 -4.09
C GLU A 181 -9.70 5.64 -3.71
N VAL A 182 -9.82 6.95 -3.72
CA VAL A 182 -11.11 7.64 -3.65
C VAL A 182 -11.72 7.57 -5.05
N PRO A 183 -12.93 7.02 -5.20
CA PRO A 183 -13.55 6.92 -6.53
C PRO A 183 -13.89 8.32 -7.06
N TRP A 184 -13.44 8.62 -8.27
CA TRP A 184 -13.52 9.96 -8.83
C TRP A 184 -14.58 10.10 -9.95
N ASN A 185 -15.14 8.98 -10.45
CA ASN A 185 -16.24 8.98 -11.43
C ASN A 185 -17.39 8.07 -11.01
N ASP A 186 -18.53 8.20 -11.67
CA ASP A 186 -19.76 7.48 -11.28
C ASP A 186 -19.71 5.99 -11.61
N GLU A 187 -19.04 5.59 -12.69
CA GLU A 187 -18.86 4.19 -13.07
C GLU A 187 -18.02 3.44 -12.03
N GLU A 188 -16.95 4.04 -11.56
CA GLU A 188 -16.11 3.48 -10.51
C GLU A 188 -16.89 3.35 -9.20
N ARG A 189 -17.62 4.40 -8.80
CA ARG A 189 -18.51 4.37 -7.63
C ARG A 189 -19.50 3.22 -7.72
N ALA A 190 -20.16 3.06 -8.87
CA ALA A 190 -21.13 2.01 -9.08
C ALA A 190 -20.50 0.61 -8.97
N ARG A 191 -19.30 0.40 -9.55
CA ARG A 191 -18.58 -0.89 -9.44
C ARG A 191 -18.18 -1.19 -8.00
N MET A 192 -17.63 -0.23 -7.26
CA MET A 192 -17.26 -0.39 -5.86
C MET A 192 -18.49 -0.70 -4.99
N GLN A 193 -19.60 0.00 -5.21
CA GLN A 193 -20.85 -0.26 -4.50
C GLN A 193 -21.40 -1.67 -4.77
N ALA A 194 -21.34 -2.12 -6.02
CA ALA A 194 -21.79 -3.46 -6.40
C ALA A 194 -20.96 -4.57 -5.74
N LEU A 195 -19.69 -4.31 -5.45
CA LEU A 195 -18.80 -5.24 -4.74
C LEU A 195 -18.97 -5.21 -3.21
N ASN A 196 -19.56 -4.16 -2.66
CA ASN A 196 -19.66 -3.98 -1.20
C ASN A 196 -20.31 -5.17 -0.48
N PRO A 197 -21.39 -5.81 -0.93
CA PRO A 197 -21.97 -6.97 -0.25
C PRO A 197 -21.04 -8.20 -0.20
N ARG A 198 -20.08 -8.31 -1.12
CA ARG A 198 -19.15 -9.42 -1.26
C ARG A 198 -17.89 -9.23 -0.40
N ASP A 199 -17.45 -8.01 -0.21
CA ASP A 199 -16.30 -7.68 0.62
C ASP A 199 -16.60 -7.95 2.10
N VAL A 200 -15.66 -8.58 2.81
CA VAL A 200 -15.78 -8.89 4.24
C VAL A 200 -14.85 -8.03 5.11
N ALA A 201 -14.01 -7.21 4.48
CA ALA A 201 -13.00 -6.39 5.15
C ALA A 201 -13.29 -4.91 5.07
N ILE A 202 -13.65 -4.40 3.87
CA ILE A 202 -13.87 -2.97 3.61
C ILE A 202 -15.36 -2.71 3.38
N ASP A 203 -15.86 -1.62 3.95
CA ASP A 203 -17.18 -1.08 3.60
C ASP A 203 -17.02 0.15 2.71
N TYR A 204 -17.82 0.20 1.63
CA TYR A 204 -17.81 1.33 0.69
C TYR A 204 -18.09 2.67 1.38
N ALA A 205 -18.87 2.67 2.46
CA ALA A 205 -19.14 3.89 3.25
C ALA A 205 -17.89 4.58 3.80
N PHE A 206 -16.74 3.88 3.80
CA PHE A 206 -15.46 4.48 4.19
C PHE A 206 -14.90 5.43 3.11
N MET A 207 -15.26 5.29 1.85
CA MET A 207 -14.62 6.04 0.76
C MET A 207 -14.72 7.56 0.95
N ALA A 208 -15.93 8.11 1.16
CA ALA A 208 -16.11 9.53 1.39
C ALA A 208 -15.49 10.02 2.72
N LYS A 209 -15.60 9.21 3.78
CA LYS A 209 -14.99 9.54 5.09
C LYS A 209 -13.46 9.52 5.00
N GLY A 210 -12.91 8.54 4.29
CA GLY A 210 -11.47 8.42 4.05
C GLY A 210 -10.94 9.62 3.26
N GLU A 211 -11.69 10.08 2.24
CA GLU A 211 -11.35 11.29 1.51
C GLU A 211 -11.27 12.51 2.43
N ALA A 212 -12.30 12.74 3.24
CA ALA A 212 -12.35 13.86 4.17
C ALA A 212 -11.15 13.84 5.16
N LEU A 213 -10.81 12.64 5.68
CA LEU A 213 -9.65 12.46 6.54
C LEU A 213 -8.33 12.71 5.80
N MET A 214 -8.17 12.22 4.57
CA MET A 214 -6.97 12.43 3.75
C MET A 214 -6.76 13.88 3.39
N ARG A 215 -7.84 14.61 3.11
CA ARG A 215 -7.78 16.06 2.88
C ARG A 215 -7.45 16.85 4.14
N HIS A 216 -7.85 16.38 5.30
CA HIS A 216 -7.62 17.02 6.61
C HIS A 216 -7.97 18.51 6.58
N GLY A 217 -9.14 18.86 5.99
CA GLY A 217 -9.60 20.23 5.85
C GLY A 217 -8.92 21.07 4.76
N GLN A 218 -8.09 20.46 3.90
CA GLN A 218 -7.44 21.16 2.79
C GLN A 218 -8.16 20.87 1.46
N ASP A 219 -8.46 21.91 0.70
CA ASP A 219 -9.10 21.79 -0.61
C ASP A 219 -8.10 21.49 -1.74
N ASN A 220 -6.86 21.97 -1.62
CA ASN A 220 -5.84 21.92 -2.68
C ASN A 220 -4.97 20.66 -2.65
N VAL A 221 -5.54 19.51 -2.24
CA VAL A 221 -4.80 18.24 -2.30
C VAL A 221 -4.76 17.77 -3.76
N PRO A 222 -3.57 17.46 -4.31
CA PRO A 222 -3.43 16.93 -5.66
C PRO A 222 -4.26 15.65 -5.85
N GLU A 223 -5.02 15.57 -6.93
CA GLU A 223 -5.98 14.50 -7.14
C GLU A 223 -5.35 13.11 -7.20
N TYR A 224 -4.14 12.98 -7.76
CA TYR A 224 -3.41 11.68 -7.77
C TYR A 224 -3.02 11.17 -6.38
N MET A 225 -3.02 12.04 -5.36
CA MET A 225 -2.76 11.60 -3.98
C MET A 225 -3.99 10.92 -3.35
N LEU A 226 -5.19 11.29 -3.80
CA LEU A 226 -6.47 10.70 -3.38
C LEU A 226 -6.87 9.54 -4.28
N SER A 227 -6.66 9.69 -5.57
CA SER A 227 -7.01 8.74 -6.63
C SER A 227 -5.78 8.48 -7.51
N PRO A 228 -4.89 7.56 -7.10
CA PRO A 228 -3.63 7.30 -7.80
C PRO A 228 -3.80 6.93 -9.28
N SER A 229 -4.94 6.37 -9.69
CA SER A 229 -5.24 6.09 -11.11
C SER A 229 -5.26 7.35 -11.99
N ARG A 230 -5.34 8.55 -11.40
CA ARG A 230 -5.25 9.85 -12.08
C ARG A 230 -3.80 10.36 -12.21
N GLY A 231 -2.83 9.59 -11.74
CA GLY A 231 -1.42 9.95 -11.81
C GLY A 231 -0.78 9.58 -13.15
N ASP A 232 0.34 10.23 -13.46
CA ASP A 232 1.20 9.88 -14.58
C ASP A 232 2.25 8.85 -14.14
N TYR A 233 2.25 7.69 -14.80
CA TYR A 233 3.19 6.59 -14.57
C TYR A 233 4.30 6.50 -15.61
N SER A 234 4.47 7.50 -16.47
CA SER A 234 5.49 7.51 -17.51
C SER A 234 6.88 7.24 -16.92
N GLY A 235 7.66 6.41 -17.61
CA GLY A 235 9.02 6.06 -17.23
C GLY A 235 9.16 4.91 -16.22
N VAL A 236 8.07 4.44 -15.59
CA VAL A 236 8.09 3.25 -14.71
C VAL A 236 8.45 2.00 -15.52
N GLY A 237 9.26 1.10 -14.97
CA GLY A 237 9.65 -0.12 -15.67
C GLY A 237 8.47 -1.07 -15.90
N ASP A 238 7.76 -1.43 -14.84
CA ASP A 238 6.51 -2.19 -14.90
C ASP A 238 5.68 -2.03 -13.60
N ILE A 239 4.37 -2.36 -13.69
CA ILE A 239 3.47 -2.36 -12.54
C ILE A 239 2.74 -3.71 -12.43
N HIS A 240 2.68 -4.23 -11.21
CA HIS A 240 2.02 -5.51 -10.90
C HIS A 240 0.92 -5.30 -9.86
N PHE A 241 -0.32 -5.61 -10.24
CA PHE A 241 -1.50 -5.49 -9.38
C PHE A 241 -1.97 -6.85 -8.89
N TYR A 242 -2.45 -6.90 -7.65
CA TYR A 242 -3.06 -8.07 -7.03
C TYR A 242 -4.38 -7.71 -6.38
N TYR A 243 -5.47 -8.41 -6.74
CA TYR A 243 -6.79 -8.16 -6.17
C TYR A 243 -7.56 -9.44 -5.86
N SER A 244 -8.40 -9.38 -4.84
CA SER A 244 -9.57 -10.25 -4.76
C SER A 244 -10.67 -9.69 -5.67
N THR A 245 -11.32 -10.52 -6.47
CA THR A 245 -12.49 -10.05 -7.25
C THR A 245 -13.74 -9.83 -6.38
N ASP A 246 -13.64 -10.07 -5.08
CA ASP A 246 -14.72 -9.88 -4.10
C ASP A 246 -14.54 -8.61 -3.24
N GLU A 247 -13.44 -7.86 -3.41
CA GLU A 247 -13.19 -6.66 -2.61
C GLU A 247 -13.68 -5.37 -3.29
N VAL A 248 -14.11 -4.41 -2.48
CA VAL A 248 -14.59 -3.10 -2.94
C VAL A 248 -13.57 -2.41 -3.84
N LEU A 249 -12.29 -2.43 -3.46
CA LEU A 249 -11.22 -1.72 -4.17
C LEU A 249 -10.91 -2.29 -5.56
N TYR A 250 -11.34 -3.52 -5.86
CA TYR A 250 -11.25 -4.05 -7.24
C TYR A 250 -12.12 -3.27 -8.23
N GLY A 251 -13.11 -2.51 -7.74
CA GLY A 251 -13.91 -1.63 -8.57
C GLY A 251 -13.14 -0.51 -9.26
N ALA A 252 -11.95 -0.16 -8.73
CA ALA A 252 -11.04 0.83 -9.31
C ALA A 252 -10.10 0.25 -10.40
N TRP A 253 -10.09 -1.05 -10.61
CA TRP A 253 -9.15 -1.68 -11.56
C TRP A 253 -9.20 -1.09 -12.98
N PRO A 254 -10.37 -0.82 -13.60
CA PRO A 254 -10.43 -0.24 -14.94
C PRO A 254 -9.72 1.12 -15.07
N GLU A 255 -9.76 1.94 -14.03
CA GLU A 255 -9.08 3.24 -13.97
C GLU A 255 -7.56 3.06 -13.93
N PHE A 256 -7.06 2.13 -13.10
CA PHE A 256 -5.62 1.81 -13.06
C PHE A 256 -5.13 1.21 -14.39
N GLU A 257 -5.94 0.34 -15.01
CA GLU A 257 -5.61 -0.22 -16.33
C GLU A 257 -5.53 0.89 -17.39
N ALA A 258 -6.48 1.82 -17.39
CA ALA A 258 -6.48 2.97 -18.29
C ALA A 258 -5.23 3.85 -18.11
N ALA A 259 -4.84 4.14 -16.86
CA ALA A 259 -3.64 4.90 -16.54
C ALA A 259 -2.36 4.21 -17.03
N CYS A 260 -2.24 2.88 -16.85
CA CYS A 260 -1.10 2.12 -17.35
C CYS A 260 -1.04 2.12 -18.89
N ARG A 261 -2.19 1.98 -19.56
CA ARG A 261 -2.28 2.06 -21.03
C ARG A 261 -1.91 3.45 -21.56
N GLN A 262 -2.37 4.50 -20.90
CA GLN A 262 -2.04 5.89 -21.27
C GLN A 262 -0.54 6.17 -21.14
N ALA A 263 0.10 5.66 -20.07
CA ALA A 263 1.53 5.78 -19.86
C ALA A 263 2.37 4.83 -20.75
N ALA A 264 1.72 3.94 -21.52
CA ALA A 264 2.35 2.92 -22.37
C ALA A 264 3.38 2.03 -21.63
N ILE A 265 3.12 1.72 -20.36
CA ILE A 265 4.00 0.90 -19.51
C ILE A 265 3.54 -0.54 -19.44
N PRO A 266 4.44 -1.51 -19.27
CA PRO A 266 4.09 -2.91 -19.02
C PRO A 266 3.36 -3.04 -17.66
N TYR A 267 2.29 -3.80 -17.64
CA TYR A 267 1.58 -4.11 -16.40
C TYR A 267 1.02 -5.53 -16.38
N THR A 268 0.78 -6.05 -15.20
CA THR A 268 0.05 -7.31 -14.98
C THR A 268 -0.98 -7.15 -13.88
N VAL A 269 -2.08 -7.89 -13.97
CA VAL A 269 -3.05 -8.03 -12.89
C VAL A 269 -3.21 -9.51 -12.53
N THR A 270 -3.07 -9.81 -11.26
CA THR A 270 -3.37 -11.12 -10.69
C THR A 270 -4.64 -11.01 -9.85
N THR A 271 -5.68 -11.73 -10.25
CA THR A 271 -6.96 -11.73 -9.53
C THR A 271 -7.29 -13.11 -8.98
N ARG A 272 -7.93 -13.15 -7.81
CA ARG A 272 -8.47 -14.39 -7.25
C ARG A 272 -9.86 -14.18 -6.68
N PRO A 273 -10.86 -14.98 -7.08
CA PRO A 273 -12.20 -14.92 -6.50
C PRO A 273 -12.21 -15.49 -5.08
N GLY A 274 -13.11 -14.96 -4.25
CA GLY A 274 -13.35 -15.50 -2.92
C GLY A 274 -12.26 -15.22 -1.88
N MET A 275 -11.30 -14.35 -2.18
CA MET A 275 -10.27 -13.96 -1.23
C MET A 275 -10.71 -12.77 -0.38
N VAL A 276 -9.95 -12.46 0.67
CA VAL A 276 -10.10 -11.23 1.45
C VAL A 276 -9.23 -10.13 0.86
N HIS A 277 -9.51 -8.89 1.22
CA HIS A 277 -8.67 -7.74 0.93
C HIS A 277 -7.20 -8.00 1.30
N CYS A 278 -6.27 -7.64 0.42
CA CYS A 278 -4.81 -7.84 0.59
C CYS A 278 -4.39 -9.31 0.84
N TYR A 279 -5.12 -10.28 0.32
CA TYR A 279 -4.94 -11.69 0.63
C TYR A 279 -3.51 -12.21 0.46
N CYS A 280 -2.76 -11.77 -0.53
CA CYS A 280 -1.41 -12.28 -0.78
C CYS A 280 -0.40 -11.78 0.25
N MET A 281 -0.68 -10.69 0.97
CA MET A 281 0.12 -10.23 2.12
C MET A 281 -0.15 -11.06 3.39
N LEU A 282 -1.14 -11.95 3.34
CA LEU A 282 -1.53 -12.88 4.40
C LEU A 282 -1.28 -14.33 3.97
N PRO A 283 -0.01 -14.79 3.85
CA PRO A 283 0.33 -16.05 3.20
C PRO A 283 0.02 -17.29 4.07
N TYR A 284 -1.18 -17.34 4.64
CA TYR A 284 -1.62 -18.44 5.52
C TYR A 284 -2.14 -19.66 4.75
N TYR A 285 -2.54 -19.52 3.48
CA TYR A 285 -3.07 -20.59 2.64
C TYR A 285 -2.40 -20.63 1.26
N LYS A 286 -2.55 -21.73 0.54
CA LYS A 286 -1.79 -22.03 -0.68
C LYS A 286 -1.83 -20.90 -1.71
N GLY A 287 -3.02 -20.43 -2.10
CA GLY A 287 -3.14 -19.38 -3.13
C GLY A 287 -2.49 -18.05 -2.74
N ALA A 288 -2.58 -17.66 -1.45
CA ALA A 288 -1.91 -16.47 -0.95
C ALA A 288 -0.38 -16.62 -0.97
N ARG A 289 0.13 -17.82 -0.60
CA ARG A 289 1.58 -18.10 -0.67
C ARG A 289 2.11 -18.08 -2.10
N GLU A 290 1.36 -18.65 -3.05
CA GLU A 290 1.71 -18.64 -4.47
C GLU A 290 1.83 -17.22 -5.01
N ASP A 291 0.87 -16.36 -4.69
CA ASP A 291 0.88 -14.99 -5.20
C ASP A 291 1.87 -14.10 -4.43
N PHE A 292 2.10 -14.34 -3.14
CA PHE A 292 3.21 -13.68 -2.44
C PHE A 292 4.57 -14.06 -3.02
N ALA A 293 4.76 -15.32 -3.44
CA ALA A 293 5.98 -15.73 -4.14
C ALA A 293 6.16 -14.97 -5.46
N LYS A 294 5.08 -14.71 -6.22
CA LYS A 294 5.14 -13.87 -7.43
C LYS A 294 5.52 -12.42 -7.10
N VAL A 295 4.96 -11.84 -6.02
CA VAL A 295 5.37 -10.51 -5.53
C VAL A 295 6.89 -10.47 -5.30
N VAL A 296 7.44 -11.47 -4.62
CA VAL A 296 8.88 -11.58 -4.38
C VAL A 296 9.66 -11.69 -5.71
N GLU A 297 9.23 -12.54 -6.64
CA GLU A 297 9.91 -12.73 -7.93
C GLU A 297 9.88 -11.46 -8.80
N GLN A 298 8.80 -10.68 -8.76
CA GLN A 298 8.70 -9.40 -9.48
C GLN A 298 9.65 -8.35 -8.90
N LEU A 299 9.76 -8.26 -7.58
CA LEU A 299 10.66 -7.33 -6.89
C LEU A 299 12.13 -7.75 -6.92
N LYS A 300 12.41 -9.01 -7.27
CA LYS A 300 13.76 -9.57 -7.37
C LYS A 300 14.42 -9.27 -8.71
N LYS A 301 13.66 -8.99 -9.75
CA LYS A 301 14.17 -8.63 -11.08
C LYS A 301 14.93 -7.31 -11.05
#